data_9b6829d3a2bfcfe745db3781c7900607
#
_entry.id   9b6829d3a2bfcfe745db3781c7900607
#
_cell.length_a   1.000
_cell.length_b   1.000
_cell.length_c   1.000
_cell.angle_alpha   90.00
_cell.angle_beta   90.00
_cell.angle_gamma   90.00
#
_symmetry.space_group_name_H-M   'P 1'
#
loop_
_entity.id
_entity.type
_entity.pdbx_description
1 polymer ?
#
loop_
_entity_poly.entity_id
_entity_poly.type
_entity_poly.pdbx_seq_one_letter_code
_entity_poly.pdbx_strand_id
1 'polypeptide(L)'
;MNILFVCTGNTCRSPMAEGITRALAAEQHKDVTTVSAGLFAAYGAKPTEQAVEAVRSIADISDHESRPLTMELVNAADLIIGMTKDHKSVLLRQFPFEESKIKTIS
;
A
#
# COMPACT_ATOMS: atom_id res chain seq x y z
N MET A 1 -12.61 -4.58 6.25
CA MET A 1 -12.21 -3.37 5.51
C MET A 1 -10.93 -3.64 4.74
N ASN A 2 -10.91 -3.32 3.47
CA ASN A 2 -9.74 -3.51 2.62
C ASN A 2 -9.04 -2.18 2.40
N ILE A 3 -7.76 -2.09 2.78
CA ILE A 3 -6.96 -0.87 2.60
C ILE A 3 -5.86 -1.15 1.57
N LEU A 4 -5.78 -0.29 0.57
CA LEU A 4 -4.78 -0.36 -0.50
C LEU A 4 -3.81 0.80 -0.32
N PHE A 5 -2.52 0.49 -0.15
CA PHE A 5 -1.46 1.49 -0.06
C PHE A 5 -0.75 1.59 -1.41
N VAL A 6 -0.55 2.81 -1.89
CA VAL A 6 0.02 3.06 -3.22
C VAL A 6 1.23 3.98 -3.15
N CYS A 7 2.34 3.54 -3.74
CA CYS A 7 3.51 4.38 -3.96
C CYS A 7 3.99 4.19 -5.40
N THR A 8 5.21 4.58 -5.72
CA THR A 8 5.70 4.48 -7.10
C THR A 8 6.10 3.04 -7.45
N GLY A 9 7.08 2.47 -6.75
CA GLY A 9 7.68 1.18 -7.12
C GLY A 9 7.19 -0.01 -6.34
N ASN A 10 6.43 0.20 -5.28
CA ASN A 10 5.92 -0.86 -4.41
C ASN A 10 7.01 -1.74 -3.79
N THR A 11 8.16 -1.14 -3.48
CA THR A 11 9.28 -1.85 -2.85
C THR A 11 9.76 -1.21 -1.56
N CYS A 12 9.21 -0.08 -1.16
CA CYS A 12 9.66 0.63 0.04
C CYS A 12 8.48 1.12 0.88
N ARG A 13 7.93 2.29 0.54
CA ARG A 13 6.92 2.97 1.39
C ARG A 13 5.63 2.18 1.55
N SER A 14 5.03 1.76 0.46
CA SER A 14 3.75 1.06 0.54
C SER A 14 3.85 -0.33 1.16
N PRO A 15 4.92 -1.13 0.91
CA PRO A 15 5.09 -2.39 1.64
C PRO A 15 5.26 -2.20 3.14
N MET A 16 5.98 -1.15 3.57
CA MET A 16 6.13 -0.85 4.98
C MET A 16 4.77 -0.50 5.62
N ALA A 17 4.01 0.38 4.97
CA ALA A 17 2.69 0.78 5.46
C ALA A 17 1.74 -0.43 5.54
N GLU A 18 1.76 -1.26 4.52
CA GLU A 18 0.97 -2.49 4.47
C GLU A 18 1.29 -3.41 5.65
N GLY A 19 2.58 -3.68 5.86
CA GLY A 19 3.03 -4.58 6.91
C GLY A 19 2.74 -4.06 8.31
N ILE A 20 3.01 -2.77 8.56
CA ILE A 20 2.76 -2.16 9.85
C ILE A 20 1.26 -2.18 10.17
N THR A 21 0.43 -1.82 9.21
CA THR A 21 -1.02 -1.78 9.41
C THR A 21 -1.57 -3.18 9.68
N ARG A 22 -1.09 -4.18 8.94
CA ARG A 22 -1.48 -5.58 9.16
C ARG A 22 -1.13 -6.04 10.57
N ALA A 23 0.08 -5.73 11.03
CA ALA A 23 0.54 -6.12 12.35
C ALA A 23 -0.29 -5.45 13.45
N LEU A 24 -0.55 -4.15 13.32
CA LEU A 24 -1.35 -3.42 14.29
C LEU A 24 -2.80 -3.89 14.31
N ALA A 25 -3.38 -4.18 13.15
CA ALA A 25 -4.74 -4.69 13.06
C ALA A 25 -4.86 -6.05 13.75
N ALA A 26 -3.87 -6.93 13.54
CA ALA A 26 -3.84 -8.24 14.19
C ALA A 26 -3.73 -8.11 15.70
N GLU A 27 -2.86 -7.21 16.18
CA GLU A 27 -2.67 -6.97 17.61
C GLU A 27 -3.94 -6.45 18.28
N GLN A 28 -4.69 -5.60 17.58
CA GLN A 28 -5.92 -5.00 18.12
C GLN A 28 -7.17 -5.78 17.76
N HIS A 29 -7.04 -6.95 17.14
CA HIS A 29 -8.15 -7.80 16.70
C HIS A 29 -9.14 -7.07 15.79
N LYS A 30 -8.61 -6.24 14.87
CA LYS A 30 -9.42 -5.52 13.88
C LYS A 30 -9.52 -6.32 12.59
N ASP A 31 -10.70 -6.30 11.98
CA ASP A 31 -10.93 -6.98 10.70
C ASP A 31 -10.52 -6.05 9.55
N VAL A 32 -9.22 -5.98 9.31
CA VAL A 32 -8.61 -5.15 8.28
C VAL A 32 -7.72 -6.01 7.40
N THR A 33 -7.95 -5.95 6.09
CA THR A 33 -7.09 -6.57 5.08
C THR A 33 -6.28 -5.48 4.41
N THR A 34 -4.97 -5.69 4.25
CA THR A 34 -4.08 -4.70 3.64
C THR A 34 -3.42 -5.29 2.41
N VAL A 35 -3.33 -4.47 1.37
CA VAL A 35 -2.54 -4.76 0.17
C VAL A 35 -1.78 -3.50 -0.23
N SER A 36 -0.78 -3.64 -1.09
CA SER A 36 -0.06 -2.51 -1.63
C SER A 36 0.23 -2.71 -3.10
N ALA A 37 0.42 -1.61 -3.83
CA ALA A 37 0.71 -1.63 -5.26
C ALA A 37 1.49 -0.37 -5.63
N GLY A 38 2.04 -0.35 -6.84
CA GLY A 38 2.80 0.80 -7.32
C GLY A 38 2.27 1.34 -8.64
N LEU A 39 2.40 2.65 -8.80
CA LEU A 39 2.00 3.32 -10.05
C LEU A 39 2.90 2.92 -11.22
N PHE A 40 4.17 2.65 -10.95
CA PHE A 40 5.15 2.21 -11.93
C PHE A 40 5.94 1.02 -11.38
N ALA A 41 5.25 0.02 -10.87
CA ALA A 41 5.89 -1.14 -10.28
C ALA A 41 6.01 -2.27 -11.28
N ALA A 42 7.11 -3.03 -11.17
CA ALA A 42 7.24 -4.31 -11.85
C ALA A 42 6.58 -5.39 -10.97
N TYR A 43 6.34 -6.56 -11.53
CA TYR A 43 5.90 -7.72 -10.77
C TYR A 43 7.09 -8.41 -10.11
N GLY A 44 6.92 -8.78 -8.86
CA GLY A 44 7.82 -9.73 -8.22
C GLY A 44 9.11 -9.19 -7.67
N ALA A 45 9.29 -7.86 -7.63
CA ALA A 45 10.49 -7.29 -7.00
C ALA A 45 10.37 -7.37 -5.48
N LYS A 46 11.47 -7.71 -4.83
CA LYS A 46 11.50 -7.79 -3.37
C LYS A 46 11.57 -6.39 -2.77
N PRO A 47 11.12 -6.22 -1.50
CA PRO A 47 11.27 -4.93 -0.83
C PRO A 47 12.75 -4.60 -0.64
N THR A 48 13.05 -3.31 -0.55
CA THR A 48 14.43 -2.88 -0.30
C THR A 48 14.89 -3.38 1.06
N GLU A 49 16.21 -3.59 1.21
CA GLU A 49 16.77 -4.01 2.51
C GLU A 49 16.48 -2.97 3.58
N GLN A 50 16.53 -1.69 3.23
CA GLN A 50 16.23 -0.59 4.15
C GLN A 50 14.79 -0.68 4.66
N ALA A 51 13.84 -0.99 3.79
CA ALA A 51 12.43 -1.12 4.18
C ALA A 51 12.25 -2.31 5.13
N VAL A 52 12.85 -3.46 4.83
CA VAL A 52 12.77 -4.64 5.68
C VAL A 52 13.32 -4.34 7.07
N GLU A 53 14.50 -3.71 7.15
CA GLU A 53 15.13 -3.36 8.41
C GLU A 53 14.32 -2.34 9.21
N ALA A 54 13.79 -1.31 8.51
CA ALA A 54 13.09 -0.21 9.19
C ALA A 54 11.88 -0.69 9.99
N VAL A 55 11.20 -1.75 9.54
CA VAL A 55 9.97 -2.24 10.18
C VAL A 55 10.16 -3.58 10.89
N ARG A 56 11.37 -4.11 10.94
CA ARG A 56 11.66 -5.46 11.45
C ARG A 56 11.05 -5.71 12.83
N SER A 57 11.09 -4.75 13.73
CA SER A 57 10.59 -4.91 15.08
C SER A 57 9.06 -4.97 15.15
N ILE A 58 8.37 -4.58 14.08
CA ILE A 58 6.91 -4.52 14.04
C ILE A 58 6.34 -5.60 13.13
N ALA A 59 6.95 -5.78 11.94
CA ALA A 59 6.42 -6.69 10.92
C ALA A 59 7.56 -7.22 10.04
N ASP A 60 7.42 -8.45 9.56
CA ASP A 60 8.33 -9.01 8.57
C ASP A 60 7.70 -8.82 7.19
N ILE A 61 8.31 -7.97 6.35
CA ILE A 61 7.86 -7.74 4.99
C ILE A 61 8.76 -8.39 3.95
N SER A 62 9.68 -9.26 4.36
CA SER A 62 10.67 -9.86 3.46
C SER A 62 10.06 -10.71 2.35
N ASP A 63 8.86 -11.23 2.56
CA ASP A 63 8.16 -12.05 1.56
C ASP A 63 7.35 -11.23 0.56
N HIS A 64 7.28 -9.92 0.76
CA HIS A 64 6.54 -9.04 -0.15
C HIS A 64 7.10 -9.08 -1.57
N GLU A 65 6.22 -9.07 -2.55
CA GLU A 65 6.57 -8.92 -3.96
C GLU A 65 5.78 -7.76 -4.54
N SER A 66 6.49 -6.90 -5.27
CA SER A 66 5.87 -5.72 -5.86
C SER A 66 4.84 -6.10 -6.91
N ARG A 67 3.85 -5.22 -7.11
CA ARG A 67 2.82 -5.37 -8.14
C ARG A 67 2.38 -4.02 -8.66
N PRO A 68 2.05 -3.94 -9.96
CA PRO A 68 1.44 -2.72 -10.51
C PRO A 68 0.03 -2.52 -9.96
N LEU A 69 -0.38 -1.27 -9.88
CA LEU A 69 -1.75 -0.91 -9.56
C LEU A 69 -2.69 -1.37 -10.69
N THR A 70 -3.82 -1.98 -10.33
CA THR A 70 -4.83 -2.43 -11.29
C THR A 70 -6.20 -1.90 -10.89
N MET A 71 -7.11 -1.85 -11.85
CA MET A 71 -8.51 -1.49 -11.59
C MET A 71 -9.15 -2.45 -10.59
N GLU A 72 -8.79 -3.73 -10.65
CA GLU A 72 -9.33 -4.73 -9.73
C GLU A 72 -8.95 -4.43 -8.29
N LEU A 73 -7.70 -4.02 -8.04
CA LEU A 73 -7.25 -3.64 -6.71
C LEU A 73 -8.00 -2.39 -6.22
N VAL A 74 -8.18 -1.42 -7.10
CA VAL A 74 -8.90 -0.19 -6.78
C VAL A 74 -10.36 -0.51 -6.43
N ASN A 75 -11.02 -1.32 -7.23
CA ASN A 75 -12.42 -1.68 -6.99
C ASN A 75 -12.61 -2.46 -5.69
N ALA A 76 -11.67 -3.32 -5.35
CA ALA A 76 -11.76 -4.14 -4.13
C ALA A 76 -11.47 -3.34 -2.86
N ALA A 77 -10.82 -2.20 -2.96
CA ALA A 77 -10.43 -1.40 -1.79
C ALA A 77 -11.61 -0.61 -1.24
N ASP A 78 -11.70 -0.53 0.08
CA ASP A 78 -12.60 0.37 0.78
C ASP A 78 -11.93 1.72 1.00
N LEU A 79 -10.59 1.71 1.13
CA LEU A 79 -9.78 2.90 1.36
C LEU A 79 -8.50 2.76 0.55
N ILE A 80 -8.13 3.82 -0.17
CA ILE A 80 -6.91 3.86 -0.98
C ILE A 80 -6.04 4.99 -0.45
N ILE A 81 -4.81 4.65 -0.03
CA ILE A 81 -3.91 5.62 0.59
C ILE A 81 -2.66 5.79 -0.27
N GLY A 82 -2.50 6.97 -0.84
CA GLY A 82 -1.26 7.37 -1.50
C GLY A 82 -0.23 7.75 -0.45
N MET A 83 1.00 7.29 -0.61
CA MET A 83 2.05 7.53 0.37
C MET A 83 2.48 8.99 0.40
N THR A 84 2.26 9.72 -0.69
CA THR A 84 2.54 11.17 -0.78
C THR A 84 1.36 11.86 -1.43
N LYS A 85 1.37 13.20 -1.38
CA LYS A 85 0.36 14.02 -2.06
C LYS A 85 0.43 13.82 -3.58
N ASP A 86 1.62 13.60 -4.12
CA ASP A 86 1.78 13.33 -5.55
C ASP A 86 1.12 12.02 -5.94
N HIS A 87 1.28 10.97 -5.14
CA HIS A 87 0.60 9.70 -5.39
C HIS A 87 -0.92 9.87 -5.37
N LYS A 88 -1.42 10.62 -4.40
CA LYS A 88 -2.85 10.93 -4.33
C LYS A 88 -3.33 11.66 -5.57
N SER A 89 -2.56 12.66 -6.03
CA SER A 89 -2.92 13.42 -7.23
C SER A 89 -3.02 12.54 -8.46
N VAL A 90 -2.09 11.62 -8.63
CA VAL A 90 -2.13 10.66 -9.76
C VAL A 90 -3.34 9.76 -9.64
N LEU A 91 -3.63 9.24 -8.45
CA LEU A 91 -4.79 8.38 -8.21
C LEU A 91 -6.09 9.10 -8.55
N LEU A 92 -6.22 10.36 -8.14
CA LEU A 92 -7.42 11.16 -8.44
C LEU A 92 -7.60 11.39 -9.94
N ARG A 93 -6.51 11.57 -10.68
CA ARG A 93 -6.58 11.74 -12.13
C ARG A 93 -6.94 10.45 -12.85
N GLN A 94 -6.42 9.32 -12.39
CA GLN A 94 -6.66 8.03 -13.03
C GLN A 94 -8.01 7.43 -12.64
N PHE A 95 -8.46 7.68 -11.41
CA PHE A 95 -9.67 7.08 -10.86
C PHE A 95 -10.58 8.15 -10.22
N PRO A 96 -11.07 9.13 -11.01
CA PRO A 96 -11.85 10.24 -10.45
C PRO A 96 -13.17 9.78 -9.80
N PHE A 97 -13.73 8.65 -10.23
CA PHE A 97 -14.98 8.13 -9.66
C PHE A 97 -14.76 7.47 -8.30
N GLU A 98 -13.51 7.28 -7.89
CA GLU A 98 -13.16 6.67 -6.60
C GLU A 98 -12.65 7.71 -5.61
N GLU A 99 -12.87 8.99 -5.88
CA GLU A 99 -12.34 10.10 -5.07
C GLU A 99 -12.63 9.93 -3.57
N SER A 100 -13.85 9.49 -3.23
CA SER A 100 -14.23 9.37 -1.82
C SER A 100 -13.39 8.37 -1.04
N LYS A 101 -12.74 7.42 -1.74
CA LYS A 101 -11.88 6.40 -1.12
C LYS A 101 -10.42 6.80 -1.07
N ILE A 102 -10.02 7.82 -1.82
CA ILE A 102 -8.60 8.17 -2.01
C ILE A 102 -8.16 9.20 -0.99
N LYS A 103 -7.16 8.84 -0.20
CA LYS A 103 -6.58 9.68 0.86
C LYS A 103 -5.07 9.69 0.73
N THR A 104 -4.41 10.49 1.54
CA THR A 104 -2.95 10.48 1.66
C THR A 104 -2.58 10.34 3.13
N ILE A 105 -1.42 9.71 3.36
CA ILE A 105 -0.91 9.51 4.70
C ILE A 105 -0.27 10.79 5.26
N SER A 106 0.16 11.69 4.38
CA SER A 106 0.82 12.94 4.81
C SER A 106 0.00 14.17 4.51
#